data_63ba1c8b751db692b39b4926aa7601f2
#
_entry.id   63ba1c8b751db692b39b4926aa7601f2
#
_cell.length_a   1.000
_cell.length_b   1.000
_cell.length_c   1.000
_cell.angle_alpha   90.00
_cell.angle_beta   90.00
_cell.angle_gamma   90.00
#
_symmetry.space_group_name_H-M   'P 1'
#
loop_
_entity.id
_entity.type
_entity.pdbx_description
1 polymer ?
#
loop_
_entity_poly.entity_id
_entity_poly.type
_entity_poly.pdbx_seq_one_letter_code
_entity_poly.pdbx_strand_id
1 'polypeptide(L)'
;MEVKGIINAIKKSMKDKDYDFVPTSKNRSSRHKYGLTQYDIEEFIASLEEEDIIKGPEVDRDYPDEELFIFKKEIIKDVKFYVKVKYKNNQIKIISCHEDE
;
A
#
# COMPACT_ATOMS: atom_id res chain seq x y z
N MET A 1 2.30 6.86 14.29
CA MET A 1 2.60 7.76 13.13
C MET A 1 1.29 8.31 12.58
N GLU A 2 1.28 9.58 12.25
CA GLU A 2 0.11 10.22 11.65
C GLU A 2 -0.01 9.84 10.17
N VAL A 3 -1.22 10.01 9.62
CA VAL A 3 -1.48 9.68 8.21
C VAL A 3 -0.54 10.44 7.27
N LYS A 4 -0.32 11.73 7.52
CA LYS A 4 0.60 12.53 6.71
C LYS A 4 2.01 11.94 6.72
N GLY A 5 2.45 11.46 7.87
CA GLY A 5 3.76 10.85 8.02
C GLY A 5 3.90 9.57 7.21
N ILE A 6 2.87 8.70 7.24
CA ILE A 6 2.92 7.46 6.47
C ILE A 6 2.87 7.74 4.96
N ILE A 7 2.10 8.75 4.53
CA ILE A 7 2.06 9.13 3.11
C ILE A 7 3.45 9.54 2.64
N ASN A 8 4.15 10.36 3.41
CA ASN A 8 5.51 10.77 3.06
C ASN A 8 6.49 9.59 3.04
N ALA A 9 6.37 8.68 4.01
CA ALA A 9 7.21 7.49 4.08
C ALA A 9 6.96 6.57 2.87
N ILE A 10 5.71 6.40 2.47
CA ILE A 10 5.34 5.59 1.30
C ILE A 10 5.97 6.18 0.03
N LYS A 11 5.81 7.48 -0.19
CA LYS A 11 6.33 8.15 -1.38
C LYS A 11 7.85 8.01 -1.47
N LYS A 12 8.54 8.20 -0.35
CA LYS A 12 9.99 8.05 -0.29
C LYS A 12 10.41 6.62 -0.57
N SER A 13 9.75 5.64 0.04
CA SER A 13 10.06 4.22 -0.13
C SER A 13 9.87 3.76 -1.57
N MET A 14 8.82 4.23 -2.24
CA MET A 14 8.58 3.89 -3.65
C MET A 14 9.65 4.52 -4.54
N LYS A 15 10.01 5.78 -4.28
CA LYS A 15 11.04 6.48 -5.04
C LYS A 15 12.39 5.80 -4.90
N ASP A 16 12.76 5.43 -3.68
CA ASP A 16 14.05 4.81 -3.38
C ASP A 16 14.04 3.29 -3.64
N LYS A 17 12.89 2.72 -3.99
CA LYS A 17 12.68 1.28 -4.15
C LYS A 17 13.06 0.49 -2.90
N ASP A 18 12.84 1.11 -1.75
CA ASP A 18 13.17 0.56 -0.44
C ASP A 18 11.88 0.17 0.30
N TYR A 19 11.34 -0.95 -0.06
CA TYR A 19 10.12 -1.50 0.53
C TYR A 19 10.05 -3.00 0.32
N ASP A 20 9.27 -3.68 1.16
CA ASP A 20 8.94 -5.07 0.97
C ASP A 20 7.56 -5.18 0.34
N PHE A 21 7.38 -6.14 -0.54
CA PHE A 21 6.10 -6.41 -1.18
C PHE A 21 5.76 -7.90 -1.02
N VAL A 22 4.64 -8.18 -0.35
CA VAL A 22 4.23 -9.57 -0.11
C VAL A 22 3.58 -10.14 -1.36
N PRO A 23 4.11 -11.25 -1.92
CA PRO A 23 3.59 -11.82 -3.17
C PRO A 23 2.40 -12.75 -2.92
N THR A 24 1.31 -12.22 -2.36
CA THR A 24 0.10 -12.99 -2.14
C THR A 24 -0.57 -13.36 -3.47
N SER A 25 -1.43 -14.39 -3.45
CA SER A 25 -2.19 -14.76 -4.63
C SER A 25 -3.05 -13.62 -5.16
N LYS A 26 -3.70 -12.88 -4.26
CA LYS A 26 -4.54 -11.74 -4.65
C LYS A 26 -3.73 -10.63 -5.30
N ASN A 27 -2.56 -10.31 -4.72
CA ASN A 27 -1.68 -9.28 -5.27
C ASN A 27 -1.21 -9.68 -6.68
N ARG A 28 -0.78 -10.92 -6.85
CA ARG A 28 -0.32 -11.40 -8.16
C ARG A 28 -1.44 -11.47 -9.18
N SER A 29 -2.60 -11.96 -8.78
CA SER A 29 -3.76 -12.08 -9.67
C SER A 29 -4.20 -10.74 -10.23
N SER A 30 -4.32 -9.73 -9.37
CA SER A 30 -4.74 -8.39 -9.80
C SER A 30 -3.73 -7.76 -10.73
N ARG A 31 -2.44 -7.89 -10.38
CA ARG A 31 -1.37 -7.37 -11.22
C ARG A 31 -1.39 -8.01 -12.60
N HIS A 32 -1.56 -9.31 -12.66
CA HIS A 32 -1.64 -10.06 -13.91
C HIS A 32 -2.89 -9.69 -14.72
N LYS A 33 -4.04 -9.63 -14.04
CA LYS A 33 -5.33 -9.32 -14.68
C LYS A 33 -5.30 -7.99 -15.44
N TYR A 34 -4.65 -6.99 -14.87
CA TYR A 34 -4.61 -5.65 -15.46
C TYR A 34 -3.30 -5.34 -16.16
N GLY A 35 -2.41 -6.32 -16.31
CA GLY A 35 -1.14 -6.14 -17.02
C GLY A 35 -0.23 -5.10 -16.39
N LEU A 36 -0.21 -5.01 -15.05
CA LEU A 36 0.55 -4.00 -14.35
C LEU A 36 2.00 -4.44 -14.14
N THR A 37 2.93 -3.55 -14.46
CA THR A 37 4.34 -3.77 -14.19
C THR A 37 4.65 -3.37 -12.74
N GLN A 38 5.83 -3.71 -12.26
CA GLN A 38 6.27 -3.26 -10.95
C GLN A 38 6.32 -1.74 -10.89
N TYR A 39 6.75 -1.10 -11.97
CA TYR A 39 6.75 0.36 -12.07
C TYR A 39 5.34 0.93 -11.92
N ASP A 40 4.35 0.32 -12.59
CA ASP A 40 2.96 0.77 -12.50
C ASP A 40 2.46 0.70 -11.06
N ILE A 41 2.78 -0.38 -10.35
CA ILE A 41 2.38 -0.56 -8.95
C ILE A 41 3.07 0.49 -8.07
N GLU A 42 4.36 0.72 -8.26
CA GLU A 42 5.10 1.73 -7.49
C GLU A 42 4.53 3.13 -7.71
N GLU A 43 4.23 3.48 -8.96
CA GLU A 43 3.63 4.77 -9.28
C GLU A 43 2.25 4.93 -8.63
N PHE A 44 1.46 3.86 -8.66
CA PHE A 44 0.14 3.87 -8.06
C PHE A 44 0.23 4.08 -6.54
N ILE A 45 1.07 3.30 -5.87
CA ILE A 45 1.24 3.40 -4.41
C ILE A 45 1.80 4.78 -4.04
N ALA A 46 2.75 5.31 -4.81
CA ALA A 46 3.29 6.64 -4.58
C ALA A 46 2.25 7.75 -4.78
N SER A 47 1.17 7.48 -5.50
CA SER A 47 0.10 8.44 -5.73
C SER A 47 -0.91 8.53 -4.59
N LEU A 48 -0.82 7.65 -3.58
CA LEU A 48 -1.75 7.67 -2.45
C LEU A 48 -1.64 8.98 -1.68
N GLU A 49 -2.79 9.51 -1.28
CA GLU A 49 -2.89 10.74 -0.52
C GLU A 49 -3.68 10.50 0.77
N GLU A 50 -3.69 11.48 1.68
CA GLU A 50 -4.39 11.35 2.96
C GLU A 50 -5.87 11.01 2.76
N GLU A 51 -6.49 11.57 1.74
CA GLU A 51 -7.92 11.36 1.45
C GLU A 51 -8.25 9.93 1.03
N ASP A 52 -7.24 9.14 0.64
CA ASP A 52 -7.45 7.76 0.20
C ASP A 52 -7.49 6.78 1.37
N ILE A 53 -7.15 7.23 2.57
CA ILE A 53 -7.14 6.35 3.74
C ILE A 53 -8.55 5.97 4.16
N ILE A 54 -8.76 4.70 4.46
CA ILE A 54 -10.04 4.21 4.99
C ILE A 54 -9.90 3.68 6.40
N LYS A 55 -8.68 3.33 6.84
CA LYS A 55 -8.45 2.82 8.17
C LYS A 55 -6.99 3.00 8.57
N GLY A 56 -6.76 3.35 9.84
CA GLY A 56 -5.41 3.50 10.39
C GLY A 56 -5.09 4.92 10.81
N PRO A 57 -4.02 5.09 11.59
CA PRO A 57 -3.12 4.02 12.05
C PRO A 57 -3.79 3.07 13.02
N GLU A 58 -3.52 1.78 12.86
CA GLU A 58 -3.97 0.74 13.78
C GLU A 58 -2.75 -0.05 14.25
N VAL A 59 -2.74 -0.39 15.54
CA VAL A 59 -1.68 -1.25 16.08
C VAL A 59 -2.06 -2.70 15.77
N ASP A 60 -1.08 -3.46 15.26
CA ASP A 60 -1.29 -4.88 15.00
C ASP A 60 -1.44 -5.60 16.35
N ARG A 61 -2.50 -6.40 16.50
CA ARG A 61 -2.78 -7.10 17.75
C ARG A 61 -1.64 -8.01 18.16
N ASP A 62 -1.04 -8.71 17.21
CA ASP A 62 0.01 -9.69 17.49
C ASP A 62 1.40 -9.05 17.52
N TYR A 63 1.55 -7.87 16.94
CA TYR A 63 2.82 -7.15 16.85
C TYR A 63 2.59 -5.68 17.18
N PRO A 64 2.50 -5.33 18.47
CA PRO A 64 2.12 -3.98 18.89
C PRO A 64 3.09 -2.87 18.50
N ASP A 65 4.27 -3.19 18.00
CA ASP A 65 5.24 -2.22 17.47
C ASP A 65 5.06 -1.99 15.96
N GLU A 66 4.08 -2.63 15.34
CA GLU A 66 3.78 -2.48 13.92
C GLU A 66 2.46 -1.72 13.75
N GLU A 67 2.47 -0.75 12.85
CA GLU A 67 1.28 0.04 12.53
C GLU A 67 0.74 -0.35 11.15
N LEU A 68 -0.58 -0.42 11.05
CA LEU A 68 -1.28 -0.79 9.82
C LEU A 68 -2.09 0.39 9.30
N PHE A 69 -2.04 0.57 7.98
CA PHE A 69 -2.80 1.61 7.27
C PHE A 69 -3.45 0.98 6.05
N ILE A 70 -4.71 1.29 5.82
CA ILE A 70 -5.46 0.76 4.70
C ILE A 70 -5.98 1.91 3.85
N PHE A 71 -5.76 1.79 2.54
CA PHE A 71 -6.16 2.79 1.56
C PHE A 71 -7.01 2.13 0.48
N LYS A 72 -7.86 2.91 -0.15
CA LYS A 72 -8.55 2.53 -1.37
C LYS A 72 -8.43 3.66 -2.36
N LYS A 73 -8.09 3.33 -3.59
CA LYS A 73 -7.95 4.32 -4.65
C LYS A 73 -8.20 3.67 -6.00
N GLU A 74 -8.81 4.43 -6.90
CA GLU A 74 -9.00 4.00 -8.27
C GLU A 74 -7.64 3.99 -8.98
N ILE A 75 -7.28 2.85 -9.57
CA ILE A 75 -6.03 2.70 -10.31
C ILE A 75 -6.22 2.95 -11.79
N ILE A 76 -7.35 2.48 -12.33
CA ILE A 76 -7.81 2.77 -13.68
C ILE A 76 -9.32 3.03 -13.56
N LYS A 77 -9.93 3.58 -14.59
CA LYS A 77 -11.34 3.95 -14.56
C LYS A 77 -12.21 2.78 -14.08
N ASP A 78 -12.99 3.05 -13.03
CA ASP A 78 -13.96 2.13 -12.43
C ASP A 78 -13.33 0.90 -11.76
N VAL A 79 -12.01 0.90 -11.54
CA VAL A 79 -11.32 -0.17 -10.84
C VAL A 79 -10.59 0.40 -9.63
N LYS A 80 -11.07 0.06 -8.45
CA LYS A 80 -10.42 0.46 -7.19
C LYS A 80 -9.54 -0.67 -6.67
N PHE A 81 -8.39 -0.27 -6.16
CA PHE A 81 -7.48 -1.20 -5.48
C PHE A 81 -7.51 -0.97 -3.98
N TYR A 82 -7.41 -2.06 -3.25
CA TYR A 82 -7.25 -2.12 -1.80
C TYR A 82 -5.75 -2.21 -1.52
N VAL A 83 -5.24 -1.26 -0.71
CA VAL A 83 -3.82 -1.22 -0.38
C VAL A 83 -3.67 -1.25 1.13
N LYS A 84 -2.97 -2.26 1.63
CA LYS A 84 -2.67 -2.39 3.06
C LYS A 84 -1.17 -2.27 3.26
N VAL A 85 -0.78 -1.31 4.08
CA VAL A 85 0.63 -1.00 4.34
C VAL A 85 0.92 -1.21 5.81
N LYS A 86 2.02 -1.88 6.10
CA LYS A 86 2.54 -2.06 7.45
C LYS A 86 3.81 -1.22 7.59
N TYR A 87 3.94 -0.53 8.71
CA TYR A 87 5.10 0.30 9.01
C TYR A 87 5.74 -0.17 10.31
N LYS A 88 7.04 -0.43 10.26
CA LYS A 88 7.82 -0.86 11.41
C LYS A 88 9.29 -0.50 11.20
N ASN A 89 9.92 0.11 12.21
CA ASN A 89 11.37 0.41 12.16
C ASN A 89 11.78 1.15 10.89
N ASN A 90 11.00 2.17 10.51
CA ASN A 90 11.23 2.97 9.31
C ASN A 90 11.13 2.17 8.01
N GLN A 91 10.56 0.97 8.05
CA GLN A 91 10.41 0.11 6.89
C GLN A 91 8.94 0.03 6.47
N ILE A 92 8.70 0.20 5.17
CA ILE A 92 7.38 0.05 4.56
C ILE A 92 7.25 -1.36 4.01
N LYS A 93 6.15 -2.02 4.36
CA LYS A 93 5.83 -3.34 3.81
C LYS A 93 4.43 -3.28 3.19
N ILE A 94 4.35 -3.58 1.91
CA ILE A 94 3.06 -3.62 1.20
C ILE A 94 2.50 -5.02 1.36
N ILE A 95 1.47 -5.14 2.19
CA ILE A 95 0.81 -6.44 2.47
C ILE A 95 -0.19 -6.76 1.37
N SER A 96 -0.97 -5.76 0.97
CA SER A 96 -2.01 -5.93 -0.05
C SER A 96 -1.95 -4.78 -1.04
N CYS A 97 -2.04 -5.13 -2.30
CA CYS A 97 -2.24 -4.18 -3.39
C CYS A 97 -2.95 -4.95 -4.49
N HIS A 98 -4.28 -4.97 -4.42
CA HIS A 98 -5.09 -5.78 -5.33
C HIS A 98 -6.46 -5.16 -5.49
N GLU A 99 -7.18 -5.65 -6.49
CA GLU A 99 -8.53 -5.19 -6.76
C GLU A 99 -9.41 -5.34 -5.51
N ASP A 100 -10.15 -4.29 -5.20
CA ASP A 100 -11.12 -4.27 -4.11
C ASP A 100 -12.39 -4.98 -4.60
N GLU A 101 -12.75 -6.05 -3.93
CA GLU A 101 -13.91 -6.87 -4.29
C GLU A 101 -15.13 -6.53 -3.45
#